data_22ac783d7aabd03cd97fe8a46c625eb4
#
_entry.id   22ac783d7aabd03cd97fe8a46c625eb4
#
_cell.length_a   1.000
_cell.length_b   1.000
_cell.length_c   1.000
_cell.angle_alpha   90.00
_cell.angle_beta   90.00
_cell.angle_gamma   90.00
#
_symmetry.space_group_name_H-M   'P 1'
#
loop_
_entity.id
_entity.type
_entity.pdbx_description
1 polymer ?
#
loop_
_entity_poly.entity_id
_entity_poly.type
_entity_poly.pdbx_seq_one_letter_code
_entity_poly.pdbx_strand_id
1 'polypeptide(L)'
;STAFISQYIRLLYPAILNYTNGVMITDIDMLPMNNTYYSKHIEDYDNNKFIYLRDVLIHTDNQIAMCYNVATSKTWQDIFHIHSIQDINTSLINRFKSIDFVEGTSNSCWFTDQIELYNHVQSWNERTHNFVYLNDKITGYSRLDRIHMNTHTLDETLKTKIKSGVFSDYHCLRPYSQYKNMNDMIYHTL
;
A
#
# COMPACT_ATOMS: atom_id res chain seq x y z
N SER A 1 19.20 9.13 -4.72
CA SER A 1 18.39 8.41 -5.73
C SER A 1 16.96 8.90 -5.71
N THR A 2 16.39 9.23 -6.88
CA THR A 2 14.99 9.63 -7.02
C THR A 2 14.06 8.48 -6.64
N ALA A 3 14.42 7.24 -6.98
CA ALA A 3 13.64 6.07 -6.64
C ALA A 3 13.52 5.88 -5.12
N PHE A 4 14.62 6.05 -4.37
CA PHE A 4 14.57 6.02 -2.91
C PHE A 4 13.62 7.08 -2.34
N ILE A 5 13.75 8.33 -2.81
CA ILE A 5 12.87 9.42 -2.34
C ILE A 5 11.41 9.10 -2.63
N SER A 6 11.10 8.62 -3.83
CA SER A 6 9.73 8.28 -4.23
C SER A 6 9.13 7.16 -3.38
N GLN A 7 9.92 6.17 -3.01
CA GLN A 7 9.48 5.08 -2.14
C GLN A 7 9.33 5.54 -0.69
N TYR A 8 10.31 6.25 -0.16
CA TYR A 8 10.37 6.52 1.28
C TYR A 8 9.51 7.71 1.71
N ILE A 9 9.31 8.71 0.85
CA ILE A 9 8.51 9.91 1.18
C ILE A 9 7.05 9.57 1.52
N ARG A 10 6.49 8.53 0.92
CA ARG A 10 5.11 8.10 1.17
C ARG A 10 4.88 7.57 2.59
N LEU A 11 5.94 7.17 3.32
CA LEU A 11 5.88 6.86 4.75
C LEU A 11 5.72 8.10 5.62
N LEU A 12 6.28 9.20 5.21
CA LEU A 12 6.47 10.38 6.04
C LEU A 12 5.44 11.47 5.75
N TYR A 13 5.10 11.65 4.47
CA TYR A 13 4.23 12.72 4.01
C TYR A 13 2.80 12.67 4.56
N PRO A 14 2.15 11.51 4.78
CA PRO A 14 0.82 11.44 5.37
C PRO A 14 0.71 12.14 6.72
N ALA A 15 1.78 12.17 7.51
CA ALA A 15 1.82 12.81 8.82
C ALA A 15 1.52 14.33 8.80
N ILE A 16 1.83 15.02 7.70
CA ILE A 16 1.67 16.47 7.60
C ILE A 16 0.43 16.93 6.81
N LEU A 17 -0.40 16.00 6.33
CA LEU A 17 -1.57 16.32 5.50
C LEU A 17 -2.77 16.84 6.29
N ASN A 18 -2.79 16.71 7.61
CA ASN A 18 -3.88 17.15 8.50
C ASN A 18 -5.26 16.53 8.18
N TYR A 19 -5.31 15.34 7.60
CA TYR A 19 -6.56 14.62 7.38
C TYR A 19 -7.01 13.88 8.64
N THR A 20 -8.26 14.12 9.03
CA THR A 20 -8.90 13.51 10.21
C THR A 20 -9.56 12.17 9.89
N ASN A 21 -10.00 11.98 8.66
CA ASN A 21 -10.75 10.78 8.25
C ASN A 21 -9.87 9.64 7.70
N GLY A 22 -8.57 9.84 7.73
CA GLY A 22 -7.61 8.85 7.24
C GLY A 22 -6.99 9.20 5.89
N VAL A 23 -5.77 8.72 5.73
CA VAL A 23 -4.98 8.76 4.49
C VAL A 23 -4.68 7.34 4.12
N MET A 24 -5.02 6.95 2.90
CA MET A 24 -4.64 5.66 2.34
C MET A 24 -3.39 5.81 1.47
N ILE A 25 -2.41 4.95 1.71
CA ILE A 25 -1.26 4.80 0.83
C ILE A 25 -1.54 3.65 -0.14
N THR A 26 -1.23 3.88 -1.41
CA THR A 26 -1.32 2.87 -2.47
C THR A 26 -0.17 3.01 -3.46
N ASP A 27 0.06 1.99 -4.27
CA ASP A 27 1.01 2.04 -5.39
C ASP A 27 0.33 2.62 -6.64
N ILE A 28 1.10 3.31 -7.47
CA ILE A 28 0.58 3.97 -8.69
C ILE A 28 0.09 2.98 -9.76
N ASP A 29 0.55 1.74 -9.69
CA ASP A 29 0.12 0.64 -10.56
C ASP A 29 -0.97 -0.25 -9.95
N MET A 30 -1.67 0.28 -8.95
CA MET A 30 -2.83 -0.36 -8.32
C MET A 30 -4.11 0.37 -8.74
N LEU A 31 -4.99 -0.31 -9.46
CA LEU A 31 -6.32 0.21 -9.83
C LEU A 31 -7.36 -0.30 -8.81
N PRO A 32 -7.99 0.57 -8.00
CA PRO A 32 -9.11 0.18 -7.15
C PRO A 32 -10.29 -0.33 -7.99
N MET A 33 -10.83 -1.50 -7.64
CA MET A 33 -11.93 -2.13 -8.37
C MET A 33 -13.23 -2.17 -7.57
N ASN A 34 -13.17 -2.00 -6.26
CA ASN A 34 -14.34 -2.11 -5.40
C ASN A 34 -14.31 -1.08 -4.28
N ASN A 35 -15.22 -0.13 -4.35
CA ASN A 35 -15.32 0.94 -3.34
C ASN A 35 -15.66 0.40 -1.95
N THR A 36 -16.50 -0.65 -1.86
CA THR A 36 -16.90 -1.26 -0.59
C THR A 36 -15.69 -1.83 0.16
N TYR A 37 -14.73 -2.41 -0.55
CA TYR A 37 -13.50 -2.90 0.06
C TYR A 37 -12.74 -1.80 0.82
N TYR A 38 -12.62 -0.61 0.22
CA TYR A 38 -11.84 0.49 0.77
C TYR A 38 -12.60 1.34 1.79
N SER A 39 -13.93 1.29 1.83
CA SER A 39 -14.74 2.08 2.77
C SER A 39 -15.24 1.24 3.95
N LYS A 40 -16.00 0.16 3.65
CA LYS A 40 -16.69 -0.63 4.70
C LYS A 40 -15.75 -1.26 5.73
N HIS A 41 -14.55 -1.68 5.29
CA HIS A 41 -13.61 -2.34 6.19
C HIS A 41 -12.78 -1.40 7.07
N ILE A 42 -13.02 -0.09 6.96
CA ILE A 42 -12.35 0.91 7.82
C ILE A 42 -13.33 1.72 8.66
N GLU A 43 -14.60 1.82 8.27
CA GLU A 43 -15.59 2.69 8.92
C GLU A 43 -15.93 2.31 10.36
N ASP A 44 -15.78 1.03 10.72
CA ASP A 44 -16.06 0.52 12.07
C ASP A 44 -14.88 0.69 13.05
N TYR A 45 -13.74 1.21 12.59
CA TYR A 45 -12.56 1.38 13.42
C TYR A 45 -12.38 2.84 13.87
N ASP A 46 -11.91 2.98 15.10
CA ASP A 46 -11.57 4.28 15.65
C ASP A 46 -10.43 4.97 14.89
N ASN A 47 -10.44 6.29 14.86
CA ASN A 47 -9.45 7.12 14.16
C ASN A 47 -8.01 7.01 14.69
N ASN A 48 -7.79 6.32 15.79
CA ASN A 48 -6.46 6.03 16.35
C ASN A 48 -5.86 4.72 15.84
N LYS A 49 -6.55 3.99 14.98
CA LYS A 49 -6.05 2.74 14.41
C LYS A 49 -5.15 2.97 13.21
N PHE A 50 -4.15 2.11 13.08
CA PHE A 50 -3.46 1.86 11.82
C PHE A 50 -4.04 0.58 11.23
N ILE A 51 -4.63 0.67 10.05
CA ILE A 51 -5.34 -0.45 9.41
C ILE A 51 -4.55 -0.91 8.19
N TYR A 52 -4.17 -2.18 8.18
CA TYR A 52 -3.56 -2.86 7.05
C TYR A 52 -4.60 -3.80 6.42
N LEU A 53 -5.14 -3.43 5.27
CA LEU A 53 -6.30 -4.08 4.67
C LEU A 53 -6.02 -5.48 4.13
N ARG A 54 -4.74 -5.84 3.94
CA ARG A 54 -4.35 -7.17 3.44
C ARG A 54 -3.01 -7.57 4.02
N ASP A 55 -2.97 -8.64 4.80
CA ASP A 55 -1.84 -9.11 5.59
C ASP A 55 -0.70 -9.79 4.79
N VAL A 56 -0.56 -9.46 3.52
CA VAL A 56 0.57 -9.93 2.71
C VAL A 56 1.90 -9.47 3.29
N LEU A 57 2.94 -10.31 3.22
CA LEU A 57 4.30 -10.06 3.68
C LEU A 57 4.50 -9.94 5.21
N ILE A 58 3.46 -9.69 6.00
CA ILE A 58 3.62 -9.44 7.43
C ILE A 58 4.13 -10.67 8.21
N HIS A 59 3.65 -11.85 7.82
CA HIS A 59 3.99 -13.11 8.50
C HIS A 59 5.17 -13.85 7.88
N THR A 60 5.54 -13.51 6.65
CA THR A 60 6.59 -14.20 5.89
C THR A 60 7.89 -13.41 5.84
N ASP A 61 7.80 -12.09 5.71
CA ASP A 61 8.94 -11.25 5.37
C ASP A 61 9.22 -10.15 6.40
N ASN A 62 8.40 -10.02 7.45
CA ASN A 62 8.43 -8.89 8.40
C ASN A 62 8.36 -7.55 7.66
N GLN A 63 7.44 -7.45 6.71
CA GLN A 63 7.19 -6.27 5.90
C GLN A 63 5.70 -5.94 5.90
N ILE A 64 5.37 -4.67 5.67
CA ILE A 64 4.01 -4.20 5.37
C ILE A 64 4.02 -3.66 3.94
N ALA A 65 3.23 -4.27 3.06
CA ALA A 65 3.12 -3.77 1.68
C ALA A 65 2.55 -2.36 1.67
N MET A 66 3.12 -1.49 0.82
CA MET A 66 2.78 -0.06 0.81
C MET A 66 1.37 0.25 0.31
N CYS A 67 0.71 -0.67 -0.35
CA CYS A 67 -0.52 -0.41 -1.10
C CYS A 67 -1.84 -0.61 -0.33
N TYR A 68 -1.83 -0.86 0.97
CA TYR A 68 -3.05 -1.22 1.72
C TYR A 68 -3.17 -0.55 3.08
N ASN A 69 -2.47 0.54 3.30
CA ASN A 69 -2.34 1.14 4.63
C ASN A 69 -3.25 2.35 4.77
N VAL A 70 -4.05 2.38 5.84
CA VAL A 70 -4.96 3.47 6.16
C VAL A 70 -4.75 3.90 7.63
N ALA A 71 -4.53 5.18 7.83
CA ALA A 71 -4.52 5.79 9.15
C ALA A 71 -4.76 7.30 9.06
N THR A 72 -5.16 7.94 10.14
CA THR A 72 -5.22 9.41 10.20
C THR A 72 -3.82 10.03 10.17
N SER A 73 -3.71 11.28 9.76
CA SER A 73 -2.43 12.02 9.82
C SER A 73 -1.85 12.01 11.23
N LYS A 74 -2.69 12.09 12.27
CA LYS A 74 -2.26 12.01 13.66
C LYS A 74 -1.62 10.66 13.99
N THR A 75 -2.20 9.55 13.53
CA THR A 75 -1.63 8.21 13.73
C THR A 75 -0.28 8.09 13.00
N TRP A 76 -0.17 8.61 11.76
CA TRP A 76 1.11 8.68 11.04
C TRP A 76 2.16 9.50 11.79
N GLN A 77 1.79 10.66 12.40
CA GLN A 77 2.68 11.44 13.24
C GLN A 77 3.19 10.65 14.44
N ASP A 78 2.30 9.91 15.11
CA ASP A 78 2.64 9.13 16.29
C ASP A 78 3.56 7.93 15.95
N ILE A 79 3.43 7.36 14.75
CA ILE A 79 4.27 6.25 14.28
C ILE A 79 5.67 6.75 13.87
N PHE A 80 5.75 7.81 13.06
CA PHE A 80 6.99 8.26 12.43
C PHE A 80 7.63 9.48 13.08
N HIS A 81 6.96 10.12 14.06
CA HIS A 81 7.42 11.35 14.72
C HIS A 81 7.74 12.51 13.73
N ILE A 82 6.92 12.62 12.70
CA ILE A 82 7.02 13.67 11.66
C ILE A 82 5.95 14.72 11.90
N HIS A 83 6.36 15.97 12.05
CA HIS A 83 5.47 17.10 12.32
C HIS A 83 5.63 18.24 11.30
N SER A 84 6.68 18.17 10.47
CA SER A 84 7.02 19.23 9.53
C SER A 84 7.72 18.70 8.28
N ILE A 85 7.78 19.52 7.25
CA ILE A 85 8.62 19.26 6.04
C ILE A 85 10.10 19.12 6.42
N GLN A 86 10.56 19.85 7.43
CA GLN A 86 11.95 19.76 7.89
C GLN A 86 12.25 18.39 8.49
N ASP A 87 11.30 17.79 9.24
CA ASP A 87 11.46 16.44 9.77
C ASP A 87 11.53 15.41 8.64
N ILE A 88 10.69 15.57 7.61
CA ILE A 88 10.74 14.72 6.40
C ILE A 88 12.12 14.79 5.75
N ASN A 89 12.63 15.99 5.50
CA ASN A 89 13.94 16.18 4.87
C ASN A 89 15.06 15.54 5.70
N THR A 90 15.02 15.74 7.00
CA THR A 90 16.01 15.18 7.94
C THR A 90 15.98 13.64 7.93
N SER A 91 14.78 13.06 7.99
CA SER A 91 14.58 11.60 7.95
C SER A 91 15.05 11.00 6.63
N LEU A 92 14.70 11.60 5.49
CA LEU A 92 15.14 11.16 4.16
C LEU A 92 16.65 11.16 4.03
N ILE A 93 17.31 12.26 4.45
CA ILE A 93 18.76 12.40 4.36
C ILE A 93 19.46 11.39 5.27
N ASN A 94 19.02 11.27 6.52
CA ASN A 94 19.61 10.35 7.47
C ASN A 94 19.46 8.90 7.03
N ARG A 95 18.28 8.52 6.55
CA ARG A 95 18.04 7.15 6.10
C ARG A 95 18.84 6.83 4.85
N PHE A 96 18.88 7.71 3.86
CA PHE A 96 19.66 7.50 2.64
C PHE A 96 21.15 7.32 2.92
N LYS A 97 21.70 8.05 3.90
CA LYS A 97 23.11 7.91 4.32
C LYS A 97 23.40 6.59 5.05
N SER A 98 22.37 5.97 5.63
CA SER A 98 22.53 4.76 6.46
C SER A 98 22.34 3.45 5.68
N ILE A 99 21.98 3.51 4.39
CA ILE A 99 21.71 2.33 3.57
C ILE A 99 22.49 2.39 2.26
N ASP A 100 22.79 1.22 1.71
CA ASP A 100 23.33 1.05 0.37
C ASP A 100 22.18 0.79 -0.61
N PHE A 101 21.47 1.86 -1.00
CA PHE A 101 20.30 1.79 -1.85
C PHE A 101 20.67 1.57 -3.31
N VAL A 102 20.24 0.43 -3.86
CA VAL A 102 20.34 0.09 -5.29
C VAL A 102 18.92 -0.16 -5.83
N GLU A 103 18.62 0.38 -6.99
CA GLU A 103 17.33 0.19 -7.64
C GLU A 103 17.14 -1.26 -8.09
N GLY A 104 15.92 -1.78 -7.89
CA GLY A 104 15.52 -3.12 -8.31
C GLY A 104 15.47 -4.14 -7.19
N THR A 105 14.73 -5.22 -7.46
CA THR A 105 14.40 -6.24 -6.47
C THR A 105 15.55 -7.17 -6.06
N SER A 106 16.70 -7.04 -6.71
CA SER A 106 17.90 -7.83 -6.38
C SER A 106 18.61 -7.39 -5.09
N ASN A 107 18.26 -6.22 -4.55
CA ASN A 107 18.83 -5.66 -3.34
C ASN A 107 17.76 -5.48 -2.28
N SER A 108 18.03 -5.97 -1.05
CA SER A 108 17.11 -5.87 0.09
C SER A 108 16.76 -4.42 0.44
N CYS A 109 17.66 -3.47 0.16
CA CYS A 109 17.41 -2.04 0.38
C CYS A 109 16.32 -1.46 -0.54
N TRP A 110 15.93 -2.17 -1.61
CA TRP A 110 14.77 -1.82 -2.43
C TRP A 110 13.45 -1.87 -1.65
N PHE A 111 13.36 -2.72 -0.63
CA PHE A 111 12.18 -2.88 0.21
C PHE A 111 12.26 -2.07 1.51
N THR A 112 13.15 -1.08 1.60
CA THR A 112 13.37 -0.29 2.81
C THR A 112 12.10 0.34 3.36
N ASP A 113 11.22 0.87 2.50
CA ASP A 113 9.96 1.46 2.92
C ASP A 113 9.02 0.45 3.60
N GLN A 114 8.91 -0.76 3.07
CA GLN A 114 8.05 -1.83 3.62
C GLN A 114 8.59 -2.36 4.96
N ILE A 115 9.92 -2.50 5.06
CA ILE A 115 10.61 -2.92 6.28
C ILE A 115 10.48 -1.85 7.37
N GLU A 116 10.73 -0.59 7.02
CA GLU A 116 10.60 0.54 7.95
C GLU A 116 9.16 0.71 8.44
N LEU A 117 8.19 0.59 7.53
CA LEU A 117 6.78 0.64 7.90
C LEU A 117 6.46 -0.46 8.93
N TYR A 118 6.90 -1.68 8.68
CA TYR A 118 6.70 -2.80 9.61
C TYR A 118 7.32 -2.49 10.98
N ASN A 119 8.59 -2.12 11.03
CA ASN A 119 9.30 -1.87 12.28
C ASN A 119 8.67 -0.74 13.10
N HIS A 120 8.34 0.38 12.46
CA HIS A 120 7.72 1.53 13.13
C HIS A 120 6.31 1.21 13.63
N VAL A 121 5.49 0.54 12.81
CA VAL A 121 4.13 0.14 13.21
C VAL A 121 4.16 -0.88 14.35
N GLN A 122 5.06 -1.87 14.33
CA GLN A 122 5.17 -2.85 15.42
C GLN A 122 5.60 -2.17 16.73
N SER A 123 6.65 -1.35 16.70
CA SER A 123 7.11 -0.62 17.90
C SER A 123 6.03 0.33 18.46
N TRP A 124 5.28 1.00 17.60
CA TRP A 124 4.15 1.82 18.00
C TRP A 124 3.02 0.96 18.60
N ASN A 125 2.74 -0.20 18.00
CA ASN A 125 1.68 -1.11 18.43
C ASN A 125 1.96 -1.76 19.79
N GLU A 126 3.21 -2.03 20.15
CA GLU A 126 3.60 -2.53 21.48
C GLU A 126 3.09 -1.63 22.61
N ARG A 127 2.98 -0.32 22.35
CA ARG A 127 2.54 0.68 23.32
C ARG A 127 1.05 0.99 23.25
N THR A 128 0.44 0.86 22.07
CA THR A 128 -0.90 1.39 21.80
C THR A 128 -1.97 0.31 21.62
N HIS A 129 -1.59 -0.88 21.15
CA HIS A 129 -2.49 -1.96 20.73
C HIS A 129 -3.52 -1.51 19.68
N ASN A 130 -3.10 -0.64 18.75
CA ASN A 130 -3.95 -0.01 17.76
C ASN A 130 -3.64 -0.43 16.30
N PHE A 131 -2.83 -1.46 16.09
CA PHE A 131 -2.60 -2.04 14.78
C PHE A 131 -3.67 -3.09 14.47
N VAL A 132 -4.37 -2.88 13.36
CA VAL A 132 -5.36 -3.81 12.80
C VAL A 132 -4.83 -4.32 11.47
N TYR A 133 -4.82 -5.63 11.27
CA TYR A 133 -4.57 -6.20 9.96
C TYR A 133 -5.69 -7.18 9.58
N LEU A 134 -6.10 -7.06 8.33
CA LEU A 134 -7.16 -7.86 7.73
C LEU A 134 -6.57 -8.78 6.66
N ASN A 135 -7.35 -9.72 6.20
CA ASN A 135 -6.97 -10.62 5.11
C ASN A 135 -8.14 -10.90 4.20
N ASP A 136 -7.87 -11.56 3.08
CA ASP A 136 -8.88 -11.86 2.06
C ASP A 136 -10.07 -12.68 2.58
N LYS A 137 -9.87 -13.51 3.62
CA LYS A 137 -10.96 -14.28 4.24
C LYS A 137 -11.88 -13.39 5.07
N ILE A 138 -11.31 -12.41 5.78
CA ILE A 138 -12.08 -11.45 6.59
C ILE A 138 -12.81 -10.48 5.70
N THR A 139 -12.15 -9.95 4.68
CA THR A 139 -12.72 -8.93 3.80
C THR A 139 -13.67 -9.52 2.76
N GLY A 140 -13.48 -10.78 2.36
CA GLY A 140 -14.25 -11.44 1.29
C GLY A 140 -13.83 -11.03 -0.13
N TYR A 141 -12.72 -10.28 -0.28
CA TYR A 141 -12.21 -9.80 -1.56
C TYR A 141 -10.83 -10.36 -1.85
N SER A 142 -10.47 -10.40 -3.12
CA SER A 142 -9.13 -10.81 -3.57
C SER A 142 -8.52 -9.76 -4.51
N ARG A 143 -7.20 -9.81 -4.66
CA ARG A 143 -6.49 -9.00 -5.67
C ARG A 143 -6.57 -9.69 -7.04
N LEU A 144 -6.77 -8.92 -8.09
CA LEU A 144 -6.44 -9.34 -9.45
C LEU A 144 -4.97 -9.03 -9.70
N ASP A 145 -4.11 -10.03 -9.52
CA ASP A 145 -2.66 -9.81 -9.67
C ASP A 145 -2.19 -10.15 -11.09
N ARG A 146 -1.37 -9.25 -11.65
CA ARG A 146 -0.76 -9.40 -12.98
C ARG A 146 0.04 -10.68 -13.18
N ILE A 147 0.62 -11.25 -12.11
CA ILE A 147 1.40 -12.49 -12.20
C ILE A 147 0.56 -13.72 -12.56
N HIS A 148 -0.77 -13.65 -12.33
CA HIS A 148 -1.71 -14.72 -12.61
C HIS A 148 -2.53 -14.45 -13.89
N MET A 149 -2.22 -13.39 -14.62
CA MET A 149 -2.98 -12.98 -15.78
C MET A 149 -2.33 -13.42 -17.09
N ASN A 150 -3.17 -13.81 -18.06
CA ASN A 150 -2.76 -13.84 -19.45
C ASN A 150 -2.58 -12.40 -19.95
N THR A 151 -1.44 -12.09 -20.52
CA THR A 151 -1.11 -10.74 -20.99
C THR A 151 -1.75 -10.36 -22.33
N HIS A 152 -2.41 -11.32 -23.01
CA HIS A 152 -2.94 -11.13 -24.36
C HIS A 152 -4.46 -11.26 -24.44
N THR A 153 -5.09 -11.96 -23.49
CA THR A 153 -6.53 -12.25 -23.56
C THR A 153 -7.20 -12.05 -22.21
N LEU A 154 -8.34 -11.36 -22.24
CA LEU A 154 -9.28 -11.25 -21.11
C LEU A 154 -10.44 -12.19 -21.42
N ASP A 155 -10.43 -13.39 -20.82
CA ASP A 155 -11.46 -14.39 -21.06
C ASP A 155 -12.79 -14.02 -20.37
N GLU A 156 -13.89 -14.66 -20.79
CA GLU A 156 -15.23 -14.37 -20.28
C GLU A 156 -15.40 -14.73 -18.80
N THR A 157 -14.64 -15.71 -18.31
CA THR A 157 -14.67 -16.10 -16.89
C THR A 157 -14.10 -14.97 -16.03
N LEU A 158 -12.96 -14.40 -16.44
CA LEU A 158 -12.34 -13.28 -15.73
C LEU A 158 -13.20 -12.02 -15.83
N LYS A 159 -13.77 -11.71 -16.99
CA LYS A 159 -14.73 -10.60 -17.16
C LYS A 159 -15.93 -10.74 -16.21
N THR A 160 -16.49 -11.93 -16.10
CA THR A 160 -17.60 -12.20 -15.18
C THR A 160 -17.20 -11.96 -13.73
N LYS A 161 -16.01 -12.41 -13.32
CA LYS A 161 -15.48 -12.16 -11.97
C LYS A 161 -15.24 -10.67 -11.71
N ILE A 162 -14.72 -9.94 -12.69
CA ILE A 162 -14.54 -8.48 -12.57
C ILE A 162 -15.90 -7.81 -12.33
N LYS A 163 -16.89 -8.10 -13.18
CA LYS A 163 -18.25 -7.55 -13.07
C LYS A 163 -18.98 -7.94 -11.79
N SER A 164 -18.65 -9.08 -11.21
CA SER A 164 -19.26 -9.51 -9.94
C SER A 164 -18.69 -8.79 -8.71
N GLY A 165 -17.66 -7.97 -8.88
CA GLY A 165 -17.07 -7.15 -7.82
C GLY A 165 -16.28 -7.93 -6.76
N VAL A 166 -15.80 -9.14 -7.07
CA VAL A 166 -15.03 -9.98 -6.12
C VAL A 166 -13.60 -9.49 -5.91
N PHE A 167 -13.12 -8.61 -6.80
CA PHE A 167 -11.78 -8.07 -6.69
C PHE A 167 -11.78 -6.72 -5.97
N SER A 168 -10.86 -6.57 -5.01
CA SER A 168 -10.59 -5.30 -4.34
C SER A 168 -9.89 -4.31 -5.26
N ASP A 169 -8.90 -4.82 -6.00
CA ASP A 169 -7.98 -4.03 -6.80
C ASP A 169 -7.36 -4.89 -7.92
N TYR A 170 -6.85 -4.20 -8.91
CA TYR A 170 -6.05 -4.77 -9.99
C TYR A 170 -4.61 -4.25 -9.89
N HIS A 171 -3.66 -5.16 -9.76
CA HIS A 171 -2.22 -4.86 -9.88
C HIS A 171 -1.84 -4.84 -11.36
N CYS A 172 -1.79 -3.65 -11.94
CA CYS A 172 -1.72 -3.43 -13.37
C CYS A 172 -0.49 -4.07 -14.03
N LEU A 173 -0.67 -4.55 -15.26
CA LEU A 173 0.43 -5.00 -16.11
C LEU A 173 1.36 -3.82 -16.44
N ARG A 174 2.65 -4.06 -16.39
CA ARG A 174 3.67 -3.03 -16.68
C ARG A 174 4.82 -3.56 -17.54
N PRO A 175 5.49 -2.70 -18.33
CA PRO A 175 5.26 -1.25 -18.40
C PRO A 175 3.90 -0.93 -19.06
N TYR A 176 3.24 0.14 -18.62
CA TYR A 176 1.91 0.50 -19.09
C TYR A 176 1.85 0.66 -20.62
N SER A 177 2.85 1.26 -21.22
CA SER A 177 2.92 1.46 -22.68
C SER A 177 2.82 0.15 -23.48
N GLN A 178 3.36 -0.94 -22.96
CA GLN A 178 3.31 -2.26 -23.59
C GLN A 178 1.95 -2.94 -23.41
N TYR A 179 1.34 -2.75 -22.24
CA TYR A 179 0.13 -3.48 -21.85
C TYR A 179 -1.12 -2.58 -21.77
N LYS A 180 -1.06 -1.39 -22.40
CA LYS A 180 -2.14 -0.42 -22.38
C LYS A 180 -3.49 -1.03 -22.75
N ASN A 181 -3.56 -1.77 -23.86
CA ASN A 181 -4.81 -2.36 -24.33
C ASN A 181 -5.44 -3.32 -23.30
N MET A 182 -4.63 -4.13 -22.62
CA MET A 182 -5.11 -5.06 -21.60
C MET A 182 -5.57 -4.30 -20.34
N ASN A 183 -4.79 -3.34 -19.87
CA ASN A 183 -5.15 -2.51 -18.73
C ASN A 183 -6.45 -1.74 -19.01
N ASP A 184 -6.61 -1.17 -20.22
CA ASP A 184 -7.82 -0.47 -20.64
C ASP A 184 -9.02 -1.44 -20.73
N MET A 185 -8.85 -2.65 -21.25
CA MET A 185 -9.93 -3.64 -21.28
C MET A 185 -10.44 -3.99 -19.87
N ILE A 186 -9.53 -4.15 -18.91
CA ILE A 186 -9.91 -4.40 -17.51
C ILE A 186 -10.65 -3.21 -16.95
N TYR A 187 -10.11 -2.01 -17.13
CA TYR A 187 -10.74 -0.76 -16.68
C TYR A 187 -12.16 -0.59 -17.24
N HIS A 188 -12.36 -0.85 -18.53
CA HIS A 188 -13.68 -0.74 -19.16
C HIS A 188 -14.64 -1.91 -18.85
N THR A 189 -14.14 -2.94 -18.15
CA THR A 189 -14.98 -4.07 -17.72
C THR A 189 -15.60 -3.83 -16.33
N LEU A 190 -15.01 -2.92 -15.54
CA LEU A 190 -15.54 -2.46 -14.26
C LEU A 190 -16.87 -1.76 -14.40
#